data_f3ced518696b739d24c5d6b967739bfe
#
_entry.id   f3ced518696b739d24c5d6b967739bfe
#
_cell.length_a   1.000
_cell.length_b   1.000
_cell.length_c   1.000
_cell.angle_alpha   90.00
_cell.angle_beta   90.00
_cell.angle_gamma   90.00
#
_symmetry.space_group_name_H-M   'P 1'
#
loop_
_entity.id
_entity.type
_entity.pdbx_description
1 polymer ?
#
loop_
_entity_poly.entity_id
_entity_poly.type
_entity_poly.pdbx_seq_one_letter_code
_entity_poly.pdbx_strand_id
1 'polypeptide(L)'
;MTDGLALRPGAGRVIQGAGLTLKVGAGQSTAWSVFEAEVAPGFDVGAHLHHNAEELFYILDGELDLLAFEPVTRTAANWGSWESASGARVMRGGPGSTMFVPAGCPHAFANPGPAPARMLFLVSPPGHERYLDEIGELIGRGGPPDPAAIAEIRARHDIQQLTPMMTSRLR
;
A
#
# COMPACT_ATOMS: atom_id res chain seq x y z
N MET A 1 28.87 -9.97 -14.25
CA MET A 1 28.51 -10.82 -13.08
C MET A 1 27.35 -10.13 -12.40
N THR A 2 26.27 -10.82 -12.13
CA THR A 2 25.11 -10.31 -11.40
C THR A 2 25.15 -10.91 -9.99
N ASP A 3 25.54 -10.11 -9.01
CA ASP A 3 25.52 -10.53 -7.63
C ASP A 3 24.09 -10.41 -7.09
N GLY A 4 23.67 -11.38 -6.27
CA GLY A 4 22.40 -11.34 -5.55
C GLY A 4 22.48 -10.39 -4.35
N LEU A 5 21.31 -10.06 -3.78
CA LEU A 5 21.18 -9.24 -2.58
C LEU A 5 20.71 -10.08 -1.40
N ALA A 6 21.42 -10.02 -0.28
CA ALA A 6 21.00 -10.60 0.99
C ALA A 6 20.96 -9.50 2.07
N LEU A 7 19.80 -9.31 2.69
CA LEU A 7 19.58 -8.31 3.73
C LEU A 7 19.33 -8.97 5.08
N ARG A 8 19.96 -8.44 6.13
CA ARG A 8 19.66 -8.82 7.52
C ARG A 8 18.27 -8.30 7.94
N PRO A 9 17.65 -8.85 8.99
CA PRO A 9 16.42 -8.29 9.55
C PRO A 9 16.53 -6.79 9.78
N GLY A 10 15.50 -6.03 9.40
CA GLY A 10 15.45 -4.57 9.50
C GLY A 10 16.28 -3.80 8.47
N ALA A 11 17.17 -4.46 7.71
CA ALA A 11 17.97 -3.77 6.69
C ALA A 11 17.16 -3.42 5.46
N GLY A 12 17.59 -2.39 4.73
CA GLY A 12 16.97 -1.84 3.54
C GLY A 12 17.03 -0.31 3.51
N ARG A 13 16.47 0.31 2.49
CA ARG A 13 16.38 1.77 2.40
C ARG A 13 15.06 2.24 3.02
N VAL A 14 15.13 3.04 4.07
CA VAL A 14 13.94 3.63 4.71
C VAL A 14 13.31 4.66 3.78
N ILE A 15 12.00 4.55 3.54
CA ILE A 15 11.17 5.57 2.89
C ILE A 15 10.69 6.53 3.98
N GLN A 16 11.20 7.75 3.97
CA GLN A 16 10.90 8.74 5.01
C GLN A 16 9.40 9.08 5.05
N GLY A 17 8.83 9.14 6.26
CA GLY A 17 7.43 9.54 6.47
C GLY A 17 6.37 8.50 6.11
N ALA A 18 6.76 7.33 5.59
CA ALA A 18 5.81 6.34 5.10
C ALA A 18 5.74 5.04 5.93
N GLY A 19 6.59 4.87 6.95
CA GLY A 19 6.65 3.61 7.72
C GLY A 19 7.10 2.40 6.89
N LEU A 20 7.87 2.64 5.82
CA LEU A 20 8.24 1.66 4.82
C LEU A 20 9.75 1.49 4.72
N THR A 21 10.19 0.26 4.48
CA THR A 21 11.57 -0.09 4.14
C THR A 21 11.61 -0.78 2.79
N LEU A 22 12.26 -0.16 1.81
CA LEU A 22 12.53 -0.76 0.50
C LEU A 22 13.59 -1.84 0.66
N LYS A 23 13.26 -3.07 0.30
CA LYS A 23 14.15 -4.23 0.32
C LYS A 23 14.81 -4.46 -1.04
N VAL A 24 14.04 -4.34 -2.11
CA VAL A 24 14.48 -4.46 -3.51
C VAL A 24 13.77 -3.39 -4.30
N GLY A 25 14.47 -2.62 -5.10
CA GLY A 25 13.90 -1.60 -5.97
C GLY A 25 14.33 -1.74 -7.42
N ALA A 26 13.96 -0.78 -8.26
CA ALA A 26 14.25 -0.77 -9.69
C ALA A 26 15.76 -0.80 -10.03
N GLY A 27 16.62 -0.45 -9.08
CA GLY A 27 18.08 -0.58 -9.24
C GLY A 27 18.61 -2.01 -9.12
N GLN A 28 17.84 -2.92 -8.52
CA GLN A 28 18.24 -4.31 -8.28
C GLN A 28 17.38 -5.30 -9.08
N SER A 29 16.13 -4.99 -9.37
CA SER A 29 15.18 -5.89 -10.03
C SER A 29 14.51 -5.22 -11.22
N THR A 30 14.32 -5.97 -12.29
CA THR A 30 13.52 -5.57 -13.45
C THR A 30 12.07 -6.04 -13.36
N ALA A 31 11.73 -6.84 -12.35
CA ALA A 31 10.41 -7.45 -12.19
C ALA A 31 9.59 -6.84 -11.05
N TRP A 32 10.22 -6.54 -9.91
CA TRP A 32 9.52 -6.18 -8.67
C TRP A 32 10.24 -5.08 -7.89
N SER A 33 9.47 -4.19 -7.25
CA SER A 33 9.90 -3.51 -6.02
C SER A 33 9.33 -4.27 -4.83
N VAL A 34 10.12 -4.47 -3.78
CA VAL A 34 9.75 -5.21 -2.56
C VAL A 34 9.90 -4.32 -1.34
N PHE A 35 8.86 -4.23 -0.55
CA PHE A 35 8.80 -3.39 0.64
C PHE A 35 8.41 -4.20 1.87
N GLU A 36 8.94 -3.82 3.02
CA GLU A 36 8.40 -4.16 4.33
C GLU A 36 7.72 -2.92 4.90
N ALA A 37 6.46 -3.07 5.32
CA ALA A 37 5.64 -2.00 5.85
C ALA A 37 5.27 -2.27 7.31
N GLU A 38 5.34 -1.24 8.14
CA GLU A 38 4.68 -1.18 9.44
C GLU A 38 3.42 -0.32 9.30
N VAL A 39 2.27 -0.95 9.49
CA VAL A 39 0.96 -0.32 9.36
C VAL A 39 0.47 0.08 10.75
N ALA A 40 0.48 1.38 11.03
CA ALA A 40 0.07 1.92 12.32
C ALA A 40 -1.42 1.65 12.64
N PRO A 41 -1.79 1.58 13.93
CA PRO A 41 -3.19 1.50 14.34
C PRO A 41 -4.04 2.62 13.74
N GLY A 42 -5.21 2.27 13.18
CA GLY A 42 -6.13 3.22 12.56
C GLY A 42 -5.70 3.76 11.19
N PHE A 43 -4.60 3.27 10.62
CA PHE A 43 -4.22 3.61 9.25
C PHE A 43 -5.13 2.88 8.25
N ASP A 44 -5.59 3.62 7.25
CA ASP A 44 -6.36 3.13 6.11
C ASP A 44 -5.81 3.76 4.83
N VAL A 45 -5.28 2.96 3.92
CA VAL A 45 -4.71 3.46 2.66
C VAL A 45 -5.77 4.04 1.74
N GLY A 46 -7.05 3.76 1.99
CA GLY A 46 -8.17 4.05 1.10
C GLY A 46 -8.17 3.15 -0.14
N ALA A 47 -9.36 2.82 -0.63
CA ALA A 47 -9.47 2.05 -1.87
C ALA A 47 -8.90 2.85 -3.04
N HIS A 48 -8.08 2.19 -3.84
CA HIS A 48 -7.44 2.73 -5.03
C HIS A 48 -7.18 1.62 -6.06
N LEU A 49 -6.70 1.98 -7.23
CA LEU A 49 -6.27 1.02 -8.25
C LEU A 49 -5.08 1.56 -9.04
N HIS A 50 -4.34 0.63 -9.65
CA HIS A 50 -3.28 0.86 -10.63
C HIS A 50 -3.68 0.22 -11.94
N HIS A 51 -3.59 0.96 -13.07
CA HIS A 51 -3.98 0.41 -14.36
C HIS A 51 -2.91 -0.54 -14.95
N ASN A 52 -1.65 -0.35 -14.59
CA ASN A 52 -0.49 -1.02 -15.20
C ASN A 52 0.38 -1.79 -14.19
N ALA A 53 0.01 -1.82 -12.92
CA ALA A 53 0.78 -2.52 -11.89
C ALA A 53 -0.05 -3.63 -11.25
N GLU A 54 0.65 -4.71 -10.91
CA GLU A 54 0.15 -5.79 -10.06
C GLU A 54 0.82 -5.70 -8.69
N GLU A 55 0.10 -6.09 -7.65
CA GLU A 55 0.61 -6.07 -6.29
C GLU A 55 0.37 -7.39 -5.57
N LEU A 56 1.25 -7.71 -4.64
CA LEU A 56 1.10 -8.83 -3.74
C LEU A 56 1.44 -8.40 -2.33
N PHE A 57 0.54 -8.67 -1.41
CA PHE A 57 0.68 -8.39 0.02
C PHE A 57 0.75 -9.70 0.79
N TYR A 58 1.63 -9.76 1.79
CA TYR A 58 1.78 -10.89 2.69
C TYR A 58 1.93 -10.41 4.12
N ILE A 59 1.01 -10.78 4.99
CA ILE A 59 0.99 -10.33 6.39
C ILE A 59 2.04 -11.14 7.19
N LEU A 60 2.95 -10.41 7.83
CA LEU A 60 4.00 -10.97 8.67
C LEU A 60 3.59 -11.05 10.14
N ASP A 61 2.86 -10.01 10.61
CA ASP A 61 2.46 -9.86 12.01
C ASP A 61 1.25 -8.94 12.14
N GLY A 62 0.41 -9.14 13.18
CA GLY A 62 -0.83 -8.39 13.37
C GLY A 62 -1.95 -8.81 12.43
N GLU A 63 -2.98 -8.00 12.32
CA GLU A 63 -4.14 -8.23 11.46
C GLU A 63 -4.46 -6.99 10.64
N LEU A 64 -4.88 -7.19 9.38
CA LEU A 64 -5.31 -6.13 8.47
C LEU A 64 -6.66 -6.49 7.84
N ASP A 65 -7.49 -5.47 7.59
CA ASP A 65 -8.61 -5.58 6.67
C ASP A 65 -8.08 -5.45 5.24
N LEU A 66 -8.48 -6.36 4.37
CA LEU A 66 -7.99 -6.51 3.00
C LEU A 66 -9.16 -6.50 2.00
N LEU A 67 -9.01 -5.73 0.93
CA LEU A 67 -9.93 -5.68 -0.21
C LEU A 67 -9.14 -5.82 -1.51
N ALA A 68 -9.54 -6.77 -2.37
CA ALA A 68 -9.01 -6.93 -3.72
C ALA A 68 -10.10 -7.49 -4.65
N PHE A 69 -11.08 -6.65 -5.01
CA PHE A 69 -12.13 -6.98 -5.95
C PHE A 69 -12.84 -5.73 -6.47
N GLU A 70 -13.49 -5.86 -7.65
CA GLU A 70 -14.41 -4.85 -8.18
C GLU A 70 -15.74 -4.94 -7.42
N PRO A 71 -16.17 -3.87 -6.72
CA PRO A 71 -17.45 -3.86 -6.04
C PRO A 71 -18.61 -3.62 -7.01
N VAL A 72 -19.82 -4.12 -6.67
CA VAL A 72 -21.06 -3.84 -7.41
C VAL A 72 -21.34 -2.33 -7.44
N THR A 73 -21.05 -1.64 -6.33
CA THR A 73 -21.21 -0.18 -6.23
C THR A 73 -20.03 0.41 -5.47
N ARG A 74 -19.35 1.36 -6.09
CA ARG A 74 -18.27 2.13 -5.45
C ARG A 74 -18.88 3.28 -4.66
N THR A 75 -18.83 3.21 -3.33
CA THR A 75 -19.18 4.33 -2.45
C THR A 75 -17.91 5.11 -2.08
N ALA A 76 -17.96 6.44 -2.21
CA ALA A 76 -16.77 7.27 -1.97
C ALA A 76 -16.32 7.36 -0.50
N ALA A 77 -17.20 6.99 0.44
CA ALA A 77 -16.95 7.22 1.87
C ALA A 77 -16.25 6.06 2.58
N ASN A 78 -16.59 4.82 2.25
CA ASN A 78 -16.14 3.65 3.01
C ASN A 78 -16.12 2.39 2.13
N TRP A 79 -14.94 1.87 1.88
CA TRP A 79 -14.75 0.61 1.15
C TRP A 79 -15.01 -0.65 2.02
N GLY A 80 -15.00 -0.51 3.34
CA GLY A 80 -15.23 -1.63 4.26
C GLY A 80 -16.58 -2.33 4.12
N SER A 81 -17.56 -1.65 3.50
CA SER A 81 -18.89 -2.20 3.21
C SER A 81 -19.05 -2.69 1.75
N TRP A 82 -18.00 -2.64 0.95
CA TRP A 82 -18.09 -3.07 -0.44
C TRP A 82 -18.28 -4.57 -0.58
N GLU A 83 -19.01 -4.96 -1.61
CA GLU A 83 -19.29 -6.35 -1.96
C GLU A 83 -19.19 -6.52 -3.48
N SER A 84 -18.55 -7.60 -3.93
CA SER A 84 -18.47 -7.94 -5.35
C SER A 84 -19.75 -8.59 -5.86
N ALA A 85 -19.90 -8.69 -7.18
CA ALA A 85 -21.01 -9.42 -7.80
C ALA A 85 -21.03 -10.93 -7.45
N SER A 86 -19.89 -11.49 -7.08
CA SER A 86 -19.76 -12.88 -6.62
C SER A 86 -19.96 -13.06 -5.11
N GLY A 87 -20.25 -11.98 -4.37
CA GLY A 87 -20.43 -12.01 -2.92
C GLY A 87 -19.13 -11.91 -2.12
N ALA A 88 -17.98 -11.62 -2.75
CA ALA A 88 -16.76 -11.37 -2.01
C ALA A 88 -16.87 -10.09 -1.19
N ARG A 89 -16.31 -10.11 0.02
CA ARG A 89 -16.30 -9.01 0.99
C ARG A 89 -14.90 -8.77 1.51
N VAL A 90 -14.72 -7.68 2.21
CA VAL A 90 -13.50 -7.36 2.95
C VAL A 90 -13.15 -8.52 3.87
N MET A 91 -11.89 -8.97 3.79
CA MET A 91 -11.36 -10.07 4.60
C MET A 91 -10.46 -9.53 5.71
N ARG A 92 -10.67 -9.99 6.95
CA ARG A 92 -9.68 -9.82 8.01
C ARG A 92 -8.60 -10.88 7.86
N GLY A 93 -7.36 -10.47 7.56
CA GLY A 93 -6.21 -11.35 7.42
C GLY A 93 -5.22 -11.19 8.55
N GLY A 94 -4.70 -12.31 9.08
CA GLY A 94 -3.59 -12.38 10.03
C GLY A 94 -2.30 -12.91 9.39
N PRO A 95 -1.26 -13.24 10.19
CA PRO A 95 0.02 -13.74 9.70
C PRO A 95 -0.14 -14.95 8.75
N GLY A 96 0.52 -14.90 7.59
CA GLY A 96 0.41 -15.88 6.52
C GLY A 96 -0.69 -15.58 5.49
N SER A 97 -1.58 -14.62 5.76
CA SER A 97 -2.57 -14.19 4.76
C SER A 97 -1.89 -13.48 3.60
N THR A 98 -2.42 -13.74 2.39
CA THR A 98 -1.92 -13.16 1.14
C THR A 98 -3.06 -12.48 0.39
N MET A 99 -2.80 -11.31 -0.17
CA MET A 99 -3.68 -10.62 -1.10
C MET A 99 -2.92 -10.37 -2.41
N PHE A 100 -3.42 -10.91 -3.52
CA PHE A 100 -2.93 -10.60 -4.86
C PHE A 100 -3.89 -9.65 -5.55
N VAL A 101 -3.35 -8.63 -6.19
CA VAL A 101 -4.08 -7.56 -6.86
C VAL A 101 -3.62 -7.51 -8.32
N PRO A 102 -4.44 -7.95 -9.28
CA PRO A 102 -4.14 -7.77 -10.69
C PRO A 102 -4.31 -6.30 -11.10
N ALA A 103 -3.65 -5.90 -12.19
CA ALA A 103 -3.78 -4.56 -12.75
C ALA A 103 -5.27 -4.20 -13.00
N GLY A 104 -5.65 -2.98 -12.63
CA GLY A 104 -7.01 -2.46 -12.72
C GLY A 104 -7.95 -2.88 -11.59
N CYS A 105 -7.53 -3.77 -10.68
CA CYS A 105 -8.38 -4.21 -9.58
C CYS A 105 -8.40 -3.18 -8.43
N PRO A 106 -9.58 -2.71 -8.00
CA PRO A 106 -9.71 -1.93 -6.77
C PRO A 106 -9.21 -2.72 -5.56
N HIS A 107 -8.37 -2.09 -4.75
CA HIS A 107 -7.83 -2.73 -3.56
C HIS A 107 -7.60 -1.73 -2.44
N ALA A 108 -7.52 -2.24 -1.23
CA ALA A 108 -7.22 -1.48 -0.03
C ALA A 108 -6.72 -2.39 1.09
N PHE A 109 -6.04 -1.78 2.04
CA PHE A 109 -5.79 -2.38 3.35
C PHE A 109 -5.96 -1.35 4.46
N ALA A 110 -6.35 -1.80 5.65
CA ALA A 110 -6.44 -0.97 6.84
C ALA A 110 -6.03 -1.76 8.08
N ASN A 111 -5.50 -1.05 9.07
CA ASN A 111 -5.25 -1.61 10.40
C ASN A 111 -6.32 -1.08 11.38
N PRO A 112 -7.41 -1.80 11.62
CA PRO A 112 -8.42 -1.40 12.59
C PRO A 112 -8.06 -1.78 14.03
N GLY A 113 -6.95 -2.51 14.22
CA GLY A 113 -6.49 -2.99 15.52
C GLY A 113 -5.82 -1.90 16.36
N PRO A 114 -5.58 -2.18 17.65
CA PRO A 114 -4.92 -1.24 18.57
C PRO A 114 -3.38 -1.31 18.52
N ALA A 115 -2.81 -2.28 17.82
CA ALA A 115 -1.35 -2.48 17.70
C ALA A 115 -0.91 -2.36 16.24
N PRO A 116 0.36 -2.01 15.96
CA PRO A 116 0.90 -2.04 14.61
C PRO A 116 0.81 -3.44 13.99
N ALA A 117 0.59 -3.51 12.69
CA ALA A 117 0.71 -4.72 11.89
C ALA A 117 1.89 -4.60 10.93
N ARG A 118 2.47 -5.73 10.51
CA ARG A 118 3.60 -5.77 9.57
C ARG A 118 3.27 -6.62 8.36
N MET A 119 3.67 -6.16 7.19
CA MET A 119 3.49 -6.90 5.95
C MET A 119 4.67 -6.69 4.99
N LEU A 120 4.88 -7.66 4.12
CA LEU A 120 5.59 -7.44 2.86
C LEU A 120 4.59 -7.04 1.80
N PHE A 121 4.98 -6.13 0.91
CA PHE A 121 4.27 -5.95 -0.33
C PHE A 121 5.25 -5.80 -1.51
N LEU A 122 4.82 -6.33 -2.64
CA LEU A 122 5.56 -6.35 -3.87
C LEU A 122 4.74 -5.62 -4.93
N VAL A 123 5.41 -4.84 -5.76
CA VAL A 123 4.78 -4.13 -6.89
C VAL A 123 5.52 -4.47 -8.17
N SER A 124 4.80 -4.88 -9.21
CA SER A 124 5.30 -5.16 -10.55
C SER A 124 4.58 -4.26 -11.57
N PRO A 125 5.32 -3.57 -12.47
CA PRO A 125 6.77 -3.46 -12.58
C PRO A 125 7.40 -2.67 -11.43
N PRO A 126 8.75 -2.72 -11.27
CA PRO A 126 9.44 -1.96 -10.22
C PRO A 126 9.41 -0.46 -10.48
N GLY A 127 9.57 0.33 -9.43
CA GLY A 127 9.59 1.80 -9.50
C GLY A 127 8.58 2.49 -8.60
N HIS A 128 7.73 1.73 -7.92
CA HIS A 128 6.75 2.28 -6.96
C HIS A 128 7.41 3.06 -5.81
N GLU A 129 8.68 2.78 -5.51
CA GLU A 129 9.46 3.55 -4.54
C GLU A 129 9.56 5.04 -4.87
N ARG A 130 9.47 5.42 -6.15
CA ARG A 130 9.51 6.84 -6.56
C ARG A 130 8.26 7.59 -6.09
N TYR A 131 7.09 6.96 -6.22
CA TYR A 131 5.85 7.49 -5.68
C TYR A 131 5.95 7.70 -4.17
N LEU A 132 6.44 6.68 -3.46
CA LEU A 132 6.56 6.71 -2.00
C LEU A 132 7.57 7.76 -1.52
N ASP A 133 8.67 7.95 -2.24
CA ASP A 133 9.64 9.00 -1.96
C ASP A 133 8.99 10.40 -2.13
N GLU A 134 8.29 10.65 -3.26
CA GLU A 134 7.64 11.94 -3.51
C GLU A 134 6.53 12.26 -2.48
N ILE A 135 5.72 11.28 -2.12
CA ILE A 135 4.69 11.43 -1.06
C ILE A 135 5.36 11.66 0.30
N GLY A 136 6.40 10.91 0.62
CA GLY A 136 7.16 11.07 1.86
C GLY A 136 7.78 12.46 2.00
N GLU A 137 8.37 12.99 0.93
CA GLU A 137 8.88 14.35 0.89
C GLU A 137 7.78 15.41 1.09
N LEU A 138 6.62 15.22 0.45
CA LEU A 138 5.49 16.15 0.59
C LEU A 138 4.99 16.19 2.03
N ILE A 139 4.82 15.03 2.66
CA ILE A 139 4.38 14.91 4.05
C ILE A 139 5.45 15.45 5.02
N GLY A 140 6.73 15.22 4.72
CA GLY A 140 7.86 15.65 5.55
C GLY A 140 8.07 17.18 5.61
N ARG A 141 7.45 17.96 4.74
CA ARG A 141 7.51 19.44 4.75
C ARG A 141 6.78 20.08 5.92
N GLY A 142 5.99 19.31 6.67
CA GLY A 142 5.20 19.77 7.82
C GLY A 142 3.90 20.46 7.42
N GLY A 143 2.90 20.36 8.32
CA GLY A 143 1.55 20.82 8.07
C GLY A 143 0.72 19.82 7.26
N PRO A 144 -0.60 20.08 7.05
CA PRO A 144 -1.42 19.22 6.22
C PRO A 144 -0.97 19.33 4.75
N PRO A 145 -0.67 18.19 4.09
CA PRO A 145 -0.25 18.22 2.70
C PRO A 145 -1.38 18.73 1.79
N ASP A 146 -1.00 19.48 0.76
CA ASP A 146 -1.95 19.99 -0.24
C ASP A 146 -2.62 18.83 -1.00
N PRO A 147 -3.96 18.70 -0.96
CA PRO A 147 -4.66 17.65 -1.69
C PRO A 147 -4.43 17.66 -3.20
N ALA A 148 -4.24 18.85 -3.79
CA ALA A 148 -3.96 18.99 -5.23
C ALA A 148 -2.58 18.41 -5.57
N ALA A 149 -1.55 18.70 -4.76
CA ALA A 149 -0.22 18.13 -4.93
C ALA A 149 -0.22 16.60 -4.78
N ILE A 150 -0.97 16.06 -3.82
CA ILE A 150 -1.15 14.60 -3.68
C ILE A 150 -1.79 14.02 -4.94
N ALA A 151 -2.85 14.63 -5.45
CA ALA A 151 -3.55 14.15 -6.65
C ALA A 151 -2.63 14.17 -7.89
N GLU A 152 -1.80 15.19 -8.05
CA GLU A 152 -0.82 15.27 -9.14
C GLU A 152 0.24 14.17 -9.04
N ILE A 153 0.79 13.92 -7.85
CA ILE A 153 1.75 12.84 -7.62
C ILE A 153 1.11 11.50 -7.98
N ARG A 154 -0.09 11.22 -7.48
CA ARG A 154 -0.83 9.99 -7.78
C ARG A 154 -1.06 9.79 -9.27
N ALA A 155 -1.49 10.84 -9.98
CA ALA A 155 -1.73 10.78 -11.42
C ALA A 155 -0.46 10.43 -12.22
N ARG A 156 0.71 10.96 -11.81
CA ARG A 156 2.00 10.63 -12.45
C ARG A 156 2.44 9.20 -12.21
N HIS A 157 1.99 8.57 -11.13
CA HIS A 157 2.38 7.21 -10.72
C HIS A 157 1.30 6.16 -10.90
N ASP A 158 0.33 6.41 -11.79
CA ASP A 158 -0.74 5.45 -12.12
C ASP A 158 -1.56 5.03 -10.89
N ILE A 159 -1.90 5.98 -10.01
CA ILE A 159 -2.73 5.71 -8.83
C ILE A 159 -4.05 6.46 -8.97
N GLN A 160 -5.13 5.72 -9.10
CA GLN A 160 -6.48 6.27 -9.05
C GLN A 160 -7.10 6.00 -7.67
N GLN A 161 -7.21 7.06 -6.85
CA GLN A 161 -7.85 6.96 -5.54
C GLN A 161 -9.37 6.91 -5.70
N LEU A 162 -10.01 5.97 -4.99
CA LEU A 162 -11.46 5.75 -5.02
C LEU A 162 -12.13 6.17 -3.71
N THR A 163 -11.47 5.97 -2.55
CA THR A 163 -11.91 6.46 -1.25
C THR A 163 -10.76 7.20 -0.55
N PRO A 164 -11.03 8.12 0.40
CA PRO A 164 -9.98 8.83 1.11
C PRO A 164 -9.02 7.90 1.87
N MET A 165 -7.73 8.25 1.86
CA MET A 165 -6.76 7.69 2.80
C MET A 165 -6.97 8.32 4.17
N MET A 166 -6.96 7.50 5.23
CA MET A 166 -7.00 7.97 6.61
C MET A 166 -5.69 7.61 7.30
N THR A 167 -5.01 8.64 7.79
CA THR A 167 -3.89 8.45 8.72
C THR A 167 -4.44 8.60 10.12
N SER A 168 -4.12 7.68 11.03
CA SER A 168 -4.44 7.87 12.44
C SER A 168 -3.84 9.20 12.89
N ARG A 169 -4.66 10.14 13.30
CA ARG A 169 -4.17 11.30 14.06
C ARG A 169 -3.64 10.74 15.38
N LEU A 170 -2.32 10.68 15.50
CA LEU A 170 -1.71 10.59 16.80
C LEU A 170 -2.25 11.78 17.60
N ARG A 171 -3.12 11.51 18.57
CA ARG A 171 -3.55 12.49 19.58
C ARG A 171 -2.43 12.67 20.59
#